data_8e1fca659de2344ce4d12712a48b39d3
#
_entry.id   8e1fca659de2344ce4d12712a48b39d3
#
_cell.length_a   1.000
_cell.length_b   1.000
_cell.length_c   1.000
_cell.angle_alpha   90.00
_cell.angle_beta   90.00
_cell.angle_gamma   90.00
#
_symmetry.space_group_name_H-M   'P 1'
#
loop_
_entity.id
_entity.type
_entity.pdbx_description
1 polymer ?
#
loop_
_entity_poly.entity_id
_entity_poly.type
_entity_poly.pdbx_seq_one_letter_code
_entity_poly.pdbx_strand_id
1 'polypeptide(L)'
;ALALEARLRAQSSRGERWLPAKDFFKGLFTTDLAADEMLAEIALPPLPPRTGAAFIEFARRRGDYAMMGVAVVVTLDGKGLCQNARLVYLNAGDGPVRADLAAGLLQGQALSDSAIEAAASMAADHEIEPMGSVHATPAYQRHLARVLTRRALRTAFERTASTNE
;
A
#
# COMPACT_ATOMS: atom_id res chain seq x y z
N ALA A 1 3.28 1.51 6.77
CA ALA A 1 3.69 2.92 6.91
C ALA A 1 3.22 3.74 5.71
N LEU A 2 3.64 3.39 4.47
CA LEU A 2 3.38 4.20 3.28
C LEU A 2 1.88 4.36 2.96
N ALA A 3 1.11 3.27 3.00
CA ALA A 3 -0.34 3.31 2.74
C ALA A 3 -1.12 4.14 3.77
N LEU A 4 -0.62 4.23 4.99
CA LEU A 4 -1.20 5.00 6.10
C LEU A 4 -0.63 6.42 6.20
N GLU A 5 0.23 6.84 5.25
CA GLU A 5 0.86 8.16 5.24
C GLU A 5 1.60 8.49 6.55
N ALA A 6 2.29 7.49 7.08
CA ALA A 6 3.06 7.63 8.30
C ALA A 6 4.12 8.72 8.19
N ARG A 7 4.45 9.32 9.33
CA ARG A 7 5.63 10.16 9.50
C ARG A 7 6.64 9.41 10.36
N LEU A 8 7.89 9.45 9.97
CA LEU A 8 9.00 8.75 10.61
C LEU A 8 9.96 9.77 11.21
N ARG A 9 10.28 9.64 12.50
CA ARG A 9 11.21 10.52 13.19
C ARG A 9 12.60 9.90 13.20
N ALA A 10 13.52 10.54 12.48
CA ALA A 10 14.93 10.27 12.54
C ALA A 10 15.58 11.11 13.66
N GLN A 11 16.46 10.51 14.45
CA GLN A 11 17.14 11.15 15.56
C GLN A 11 18.62 10.82 15.57
N SER A 12 19.46 11.82 15.87
CA SER A 12 20.88 11.70 16.09
C SER A 12 21.32 12.54 17.31
N SER A 13 22.61 12.54 17.64
CA SER A 13 23.18 13.42 18.67
C SER A 13 23.11 14.91 18.31
N ARG A 14 22.87 15.23 17.01
CA ARG A 14 22.77 16.62 16.51
C ARG A 14 21.35 17.17 16.45
N GLY A 15 20.34 16.32 16.65
CA GLY A 15 18.94 16.70 16.60
C GLY A 15 18.03 15.64 15.99
N GLU A 16 16.84 16.06 15.63
CA GLU A 16 15.80 15.21 15.06
C GLU A 16 15.14 15.84 13.83
N ARG A 17 14.60 15.00 12.94
CA ARG A 17 13.80 15.41 11.80
C ARG A 17 12.67 14.43 11.52
N TRP A 18 11.57 14.94 10.98
CA TRP A 18 10.43 14.13 10.54
C TRP A 18 10.44 13.96 9.04
N LEU A 19 10.28 12.70 8.61
CA LEU A 19 10.23 12.28 7.21
C LEU A 19 8.85 11.70 6.92
N PRO A 20 8.18 12.11 5.85
CA PRO A 20 6.99 11.39 5.39
C PRO A 20 7.41 10.01 4.84
N ALA A 21 6.57 8.99 5.04
CA ALA A 21 6.89 7.62 4.62
C ALA A 21 7.19 7.50 3.12
N LYS A 22 6.60 8.36 2.28
CA LYS A 22 6.85 8.38 0.82
C LYS A 22 8.30 8.74 0.46
N ASP A 23 9.00 9.45 1.33
CA ASP A 23 10.37 9.91 1.09
C ASP A 23 11.40 9.07 1.86
N PHE A 24 10.94 8.14 2.71
CA PHE A 24 11.80 7.36 3.59
C PHE A 24 12.48 6.18 2.90
N PHE A 25 11.76 5.45 2.05
CA PHE A 25 12.27 4.26 1.36
C PHE A 25 12.96 4.67 0.06
N LYS A 26 14.26 4.43 -0.07
CA LYS A 26 15.08 4.86 -1.23
C LYS A 26 15.44 3.71 -2.17
N GLY A 27 15.25 2.48 -1.76
CA GLY A 27 15.55 1.28 -2.54
C GLY A 27 15.81 0.07 -1.64
N LEU A 28 16.35 -0.98 -2.24
CA LEU A 28 16.63 -2.23 -1.54
C LEU A 28 17.62 -1.99 -0.38
N PHE A 29 17.18 -2.28 0.84
CA PHE A 29 17.92 -2.06 2.09
C PHE A 29 18.41 -0.62 2.31
N THR A 30 17.79 0.35 1.63
CA THR A 30 18.21 1.75 1.68
C THR A 30 17.07 2.65 2.13
N THR A 31 17.33 3.47 3.13
CA THR A 31 16.40 4.48 3.66
C THR A 31 17.03 5.87 3.59
N ASP A 32 16.22 6.91 3.88
CA ASP A 32 16.69 8.29 3.96
C ASP A 32 17.37 8.64 5.31
N LEU A 33 17.68 7.64 6.14
CA LEU A 33 18.46 7.86 7.36
C LEU A 33 19.92 8.15 7.02
N ALA A 34 20.49 9.18 7.64
CA ALA A 34 21.93 9.40 7.62
C ALA A 34 22.64 8.33 8.48
N ALA A 35 23.96 8.16 8.27
CA ALA A 35 24.75 7.12 8.94
C ALA A 35 24.74 7.22 10.47
N ASP A 36 24.49 8.40 11.02
CA ASP A 36 24.42 8.69 12.45
C ASP A 36 22.99 8.87 12.97
N GLU A 37 21.99 8.61 12.13
CA GLU A 37 20.57 8.68 12.51
C GLU A 37 19.97 7.31 12.81
N MET A 38 19.04 7.31 13.75
CA MET A 38 18.24 6.16 14.13
C MET A 38 16.75 6.49 13.91
N LEU A 39 15.97 5.54 13.42
CA LEU A 39 14.51 5.66 13.43
C LEU A 39 14.01 5.54 14.87
N ALA A 40 13.53 6.65 15.42
CA ALA A 40 13.10 6.73 16.81
C ALA A 40 11.58 6.58 17.00
N GLU A 41 10.79 6.97 15.99
CA GLU A 41 9.32 6.98 16.12
C GLU A 41 8.65 6.83 14.75
N ILE A 42 7.48 6.20 14.74
CA ILE A 42 6.57 6.15 13.59
C ILE A 42 5.21 6.67 14.07
N ALA A 43 4.81 7.83 13.54
CA ALA A 43 3.51 8.43 13.82
C ALA A 43 2.54 8.12 12.69
N LEU A 44 1.36 7.59 13.04
CA LEU A 44 0.28 7.32 12.10
C LEU A 44 -0.80 8.41 12.28
N PRO A 45 -1.21 9.09 11.19
CA PRO A 45 -2.33 10.02 11.28
C PRO A 45 -3.64 9.23 11.52
N PRO A 46 -4.62 9.83 12.20
CA PRO A 46 -5.94 9.22 12.31
C PRO A 46 -6.56 9.05 10.93
N LEU A 47 -7.24 7.94 10.73
CA LEU A 47 -7.98 7.72 9.49
C LEU A 47 -9.27 8.58 9.49
N PRO A 48 -9.63 9.19 8.35
CA PRO A 48 -10.90 9.89 8.22
C PRO A 48 -12.10 8.96 8.45
N PRO A 49 -13.27 9.50 8.80
CA PRO A 49 -14.51 8.72 8.85
C PRO A 49 -14.76 8.01 7.50
N ARG A 50 -15.46 6.88 7.55
CA ARG A 50 -15.77 6.04 6.37
C ARG A 50 -14.51 5.62 5.61
N THR A 51 -13.45 5.34 6.34
CA THR A 51 -12.21 4.79 5.80
C THR A 51 -12.06 3.34 6.23
N GLY A 52 -11.89 2.46 5.26
CA GLY A 52 -11.53 1.08 5.48
C GLY A 52 -10.12 0.79 4.99
N ALA A 53 -9.45 -0.11 5.67
CA ALA A 53 -8.11 -0.53 5.32
C ALA A 53 -7.99 -2.06 5.31
N ALA A 54 -7.17 -2.59 4.42
CA ALA A 54 -6.83 -4.01 4.36
C ALA A 54 -5.36 -4.18 3.99
N PHE A 55 -4.73 -5.19 4.57
CA PHE A 55 -3.43 -5.69 4.16
C PHE A 55 -3.55 -7.18 3.88
N ILE A 56 -3.19 -7.59 2.69
CA ILE A 56 -3.22 -8.98 2.27
C ILE A 56 -1.89 -9.32 1.59
N GLU A 57 -1.29 -10.41 2.02
CA GLU A 57 -0.07 -10.94 1.42
C GLU A 57 -0.21 -12.42 1.09
N PHE A 58 0.63 -12.91 0.21
CA PHE A 58 0.76 -14.30 -0.14
C PHE A 58 2.21 -14.76 0.01
N ALA A 59 2.41 -15.76 0.85
CA ALA A 59 3.69 -16.43 1.09
C ALA A 59 3.52 -17.95 0.93
N ARG A 60 4.63 -18.68 0.74
CA ARG A 60 4.61 -20.16 0.65
C ARG A 60 4.16 -20.83 1.94
N ARG A 61 4.59 -20.28 3.07
CA ARG A 61 4.33 -20.78 4.41
C ARG A 61 4.00 -19.60 5.32
N ARG A 62 3.29 -19.86 6.40
CA ARG A 62 3.11 -18.85 7.45
C ARG A 62 4.47 -18.44 8.01
N GLY A 63 4.73 -17.13 8.07
CA GLY A 63 5.97 -16.56 8.57
C GLY A 63 7.11 -16.47 7.55
N ASP A 64 6.89 -16.94 6.32
CA ASP A 64 7.82 -16.73 5.20
C ASP A 64 7.70 -15.30 4.65
N TYR A 65 8.74 -14.84 3.93
CA TYR A 65 8.66 -13.61 3.16
C TYR A 65 7.56 -13.71 2.10
N ALA A 66 6.76 -12.68 2.00
CA ALA A 66 5.69 -12.64 1.01
C ALA A 66 6.24 -12.61 -0.42
N MET A 67 5.66 -13.42 -1.29
CA MET A 67 5.93 -13.35 -2.73
C MET A 67 5.34 -12.08 -3.34
N MET A 68 4.23 -11.60 -2.79
CA MET A 68 3.53 -10.37 -3.13
C MET A 68 2.60 -10.00 -1.99
N GLY A 69 2.43 -8.71 -1.74
CA GLY A 69 1.41 -8.22 -0.83
C GLY A 69 0.94 -6.82 -1.22
N VAL A 70 -0.24 -6.45 -0.74
CA VAL A 70 -0.83 -5.14 -0.97
C VAL A 70 -1.49 -4.61 0.29
N ALA A 71 -1.19 -3.36 0.61
CA ALA A 71 -1.91 -2.55 1.58
C ALA A 71 -2.85 -1.60 0.83
N VAL A 72 -4.12 -1.63 1.19
CA VAL A 72 -5.16 -0.78 0.59
C VAL A 72 -5.81 0.06 1.68
N VAL A 73 -6.02 1.34 1.39
CA VAL A 73 -6.83 2.24 2.19
C VAL A 73 -7.83 2.91 1.27
N VAL A 74 -9.11 2.87 1.61
CA VAL A 74 -10.20 3.48 0.84
C VAL A 74 -11.03 4.37 1.76
N THR A 75 -11.29 5.60 1.33
CA THR A 75 -12.19 6.54 2.00
C THR A 75 -13.37 6.82 1.10
N LEU A 76 -14.58 6.73 1.62
CA LEU A 76 -15.80 7.05 0.88
C LEU A 76 -16.31 8.45 1.22
N ASP A 77 -16.93 9.09 0.25
CA ASP A 77 -17.70 10.34 0.44
C ASP A 77 -19.08 10.08 1.06
N GLY A 78 -19.87 11.17 1.25
CA GLY A 78 -21.24 11.10 1.78
C GLY A 78 -22.23 10.34 0.90
N LYS A 79 -21.88 10.09 -0.36
CA LYS A 79 -22.72 9.39 -1.34
C LYS A 79 -22.29 7.93 -1.52
N GLY A 80 -21.26 7.48 -0.80
CA GLY A 80 -20.70 6.13 -0.94
C GLY A 80 -19.75 5.96 -2.13
N LEU A 81 -19.31 7.06 -2.77
CA LEU A 81 -18.33 7.02 -3.83
C LEU A 81 -16.91 7.08 -3.22
N CYS A 82 -15.94 6.49 -3.90
CA CYS A 82 -14.55 6.53 -3.49
C CYS A 82 -14.01 7.96 -3.56
N GLN A 83 -13.82 8.59 -2.41
CA GLN A 83 -13.22 9.92 -2.30
C GLN A 83 -11.70 9.85 -2.46
N ASN A 84 -11.07 8.83 -1.86
CA ASN A 84 -9.65 8.61 -1.92
C ASN A 84 -9.34 7.12 -1.82
N ALA A 85 -8.32 6.68 -2.54
CA ALA A 85 -7.77 5.33 -2.43
C ALA A 85 -6.24 5.39 -2.41
N ARG A 86 -5.63 4.45 -1.68
CA ARG A 86 -4.18 4.23 -1.68
C ARG A 86 -3.92 2.74 -1.80
N LEU A 87 -3.12 2.38 -2.79
CA LEU A 87 -2.68 1.02 -3.03
C LEU A 87 -1.16 0.99 -2.95
N VAL A 88 -0.60 0.19 -2.05
CA VAL A 88 0.85 0.09 -1.85
C VAL A 88 1.24 -1.38 -1.83
N TYR A 89 2.16 -1.73 -2.70
CA TYR A 89 2.63 -3.10 -2.88
C TYR A 89 3.98 -3.32 -2.20
N LEU A 90 4.18 -4.51 -1.69
CA LEU A 90 5.46 -5.02 -1.24
C LEU A 90 5.94 -6.14 -2.19
N ASN A 91 7.24 -6.26 -2.33
CA ASN A 91 7.90 -7.19 -3.26
C ASN A 91 7.47 -6.99 -4.74
N ALA A 92 7.28 -5.73 -5.11
CA ALA A 92 6.76 -5.30 -6.41
C ALA A 92 7.74 -4.37 -7.16
N GLY A 93 8.94 -4.18 -6.63
CA GLY A 93 10.02 -3.33 -7.13
C GLY A 93 11.13 -3.25 -6.07
N ASP A 94 12.04 -2.30 -6.18
CA ASP A 94 13.18 -2.08 -5.27
C ASP A 94 12.78 -1.66 -3.85
N GLY A 95 11.53 -1.27 -3.65
CA GLY A 95 10.97 -0.85 -2.38
C GLY A 95 9.44 -0.99 -2.39
N PRO A 96 8.73 -0.41 -1.42
CA PRO A 96 7.28 -0.36 -1.45
C PRO A 96 6.80 0.52 -2.62
N VAL A 97 5.97 -0.03 -3.50
CA VAL A 97 5.47 0.63 -4.72
C VAL A 97 4.06 1.16 -4.49
N ARG A 98 3.86 2.46 -4.73
CA ARG A 98 2.52 3.06 -4.79
C ARG A 98 1.96 2.93 -6.20
N ALA A 99 0.70 2.51 -6.30
CA ALA A 99 -0.03 2.43 -7.55
C ALA A 99 -1.02 3.61 -7.64
N ASP A 100 -0.50 4.77 -8.01
CA ASP A 100 -1.28 6.02 -8.01
C ASP A 100 -2.25 6.11 -9.20
N LEU A 101 -1.93 5.52 -10.36
CA LEU A 101 -2.84 5.46 -11.51
C LEU A 101 -4.03 4.54 -11.20
N ALA A 102 -3.76 3.36 -10.62
CA ALA A 102 -4.81 2.44 -10.20
C ALA A 102 -5.72 3.06 -9.13
N ALA A 103 -5.15 3.79 -8.16
CA ALA A 103 -5.91 4.53 -7.17
C ALA A 103 -6.78 5.62 -7.82
N GLY A 104 -6.26 6.33 -8.80
CA GLY A 104 -6.97 7.36 -9.57
C GLY A 104 -8.20 6.82 -10.29
N LEU A 105 -8.16 5.58 -10.81
CA LEU A 105 -9.31 4.95 -11.47
C LEU A 105 -10.51 4.72 -10.54
N LEU A 106 -10.26 4.62 -9.23
CA LEU A 106 -11.32 4.42 -8.24
C LEU A 106 -11.97 5.73 -7.80
N GLN A 107 -11.30 6.88 -7.95
CA GLN A 107 -11.79 8.16 -7.46
C GLN A 107 -13.08 8.58 -8.17
N GLY A 108 -14.06 9.00 -7.37
CA GLY A 108 -15.39 9.39 -7.85
C GLY A 108 -16.28 8.22 -8.30
N GLN A 109 -15.80 6.98 -8.22
CA GLN A 109 -16.53 5.79 -8.62
C GLN A 109 -17.17 5.07 -7.42
N ALA A 110 -18.29 4.39 -7.67
CA ALA A 110 -18.74 3.33 -6.78
C ALA A 110 -17.74 2.15 -6.91
N LEU A 111 -17.39 1.51 -5.79
CA LEU A 111 -16.47 0.36 -5.79
C LEU A 111 -17.17 -0.90 -6.32
N SER A 112 -17.54 -0.86 -7.59
CA SER A 112 -18.11 -2.00 -8.33
C SER A 112 -17.00 -3.03 -8.68
N ASP A 113 -17.41 -4.25 -8.98
CA ASP A 113 -16.46 -5.29 -9.43
C ASP A 113 -15.67 -4.87 -10.67
N SER A 114 -16.27 -4.10 -11.59
CA SER A 114 -15.60 -3.58 -12.78
C SER A 114 -14.55 -2.51 -12.45
N ALA A 115 -14.86 -1.59 -11.53
CA ALA A 115 -13.89 -0.57 -11.08
C ALA A 115 -12.70 -1.22 -10.33
N ILE A 116 -12.98 -2.20 -9.47
CA ILE A 116 -11.98 -2.98 -8.74
C ILE A 116 -11.08 -3.76 -9.72
N GLU A 117 -11.65 -4.40 -10.75
CA GLU A 117 -10.88 -5.14 -11.76
C GLU A 117 -9.99 -4.21 -12.58
N ALA A 118 -10.53 -3.05 -13.00
CA ALA A 118 -9.76 -2.06 -13.75
C ALA A 118 -8.56 -1.55 -12.94
N ALA A 119 -8.75 -1.20 -11.66
CA ALA A 119 -7.68 -0.77 -10.78
C ALA A 119 -6.64 -1.88 -10.54
N ALA A 120 -7.10 -3.12 -10.30
CA ALA A 120 -6.21 -4.26 -10.08
C ALA A 120 -5.35 -4.57 -11.33
N SER A 121 -5.93 -4.49 -12.52
CA SER A 121 -5.22 -4.69 -13.78
C SER A 121 -4.23 -3.54 -14.05
N MET A 122 -4.66 -2.29 -13.86
CA MET A 122 -3.78 -1.12 -14.01
C MET A 122 -2.53 -1.25 -13.15
N ALA A 123 -2.69 -1.53 -11.86
CA ALA A 123 -1.56 -1.69 -10.95
C ALA A 123 -0.63 -2.83 -11.39
N ALA A 124 -1.19 -4.01 -11.67
CA ALA A 124 -0.41 -5.20 -11.98
C ALA A 124 0.34 -5.13 -13.31
N ASP A 125 -0.22 -4.46 -14.30
CA ASP A 125 0.32 -4.44 -15.66
C ASP A 125 1.21 -3.21 -15.94
N HIS A 126 0.99 -2.09 -15.22
CA HIS A 126 1.60 -0.81 -15.55
C HIS A 126 2.37 -0.11 -14.42
N GLU A 127 2.14 -0.46 -13.15
CA GLU A 127 2.72 0.30 -12.05
C GLU A 127 3.69 -0.50 -11.18
N ILE A 128 3.72 -1.84 -11.29
CA ILE A 128 4.68 -2.67 -10.55
C ILE A 128 5.70 -3.31 -11.48
N GLU A 129 6.92 -3.44 -10.98
CA GLU A 129 8.05 -4.08 -11.67
C GLU A 129 8.67 -5.17 -10.78
N PRO A 130 7.94 -6.28 -10.55
CA PRO A 130 8.45 -7.35 -9.70
C PRO A 130 9.66 -8.04 -10.35
N MET A 131 10.73 -8.22 -9.56
CA MET A 131 11.99 -8.78 -10.03
C MET A 131 11.99 -10.31 -10.13
N GLY A 132 10.96 -10.96 -9.62
CA GLY A 132 10.96 -12.40 -9.47
C GLY A 132 11.76 -12.90 -8.28
N SER A 133 11.74 -14.20 -8.07
CA SER A 133 12.50 -14.88 -7.02
C SER A 133 12.66 -16.36 -7.40
N VAL A 134 13.40 -17.12 -6.60
CA VAL A 134 13.49 -18.58 -6.74
C VAL A 134 12.13 -19.31 -6.59
N HIS A 135 11.12 -18.61 -6.08
CA HIS A 135 9.80 -19.18 -5.79
C HIS A 135 8.66 -18.59 -6.63
N ALA A 136 8.89 -17.48 -7.33
CA ALA A 136 7.86 -16.80 -8.11
C ALA A 136 8.48 -16.07 -9.31
N THR A 137 7.95 -16.32 -10.49
CA THR A 137 8.31 -15.52 -11.67
C THR A 137 7.68 -14.13 -11.60
N PRO A 138 8.22 -13.11 -12.31
CA PRO A 138 7.58 -11.81 -12.41
C PRO A 138 6.13 -11.88 -12.90
N ALA A 139 5.84 -12.75 -13.86
CA ALA A 139 4.49 -12.95 -14.37
C ALA A 139 3.53 -13.49 -13.28
N TYR A 140 4.01 -14.43 -12.46
CA TYR A 140 3.22 -14.95 -11.35
C TYR A 140 3.01 -13.89 -10.26
N GLN A 141 4.03 -13.07 -9.97
CA GLN A 141 3.90 -11.97 -9.03
C GLN A 141 2.87 -10.93 -9.52
N ARG A 142 2.83 -10.58 -10.81
CA ARG A 142 1.79 -9.72 -11.39
C ARG A 142 0.40 -10.34 -11.25
N HIS A 143 0.28 -11.66 -11.49
CA HIS A 143 -0.98 -12.37 -11.27
C HIS A 143 -1.42 -12.29 -9.80
N LEU A 144 -0.51 -12.54 -8.85
CA LEU A 144 -0.79 -12.40 -7.42
C LEU A 144 -1.22 -10.97 -7.08
N ALA A 145 -0.51 -9.95 -7.57
CA ALA A 145 -0.87 -8.55 -7.34
C ALA A 145 -2.31 -8.28 -7.76
N ARG A 146 -2.72 -8.71 -8.96
CA ARG A 146 -4.11 -8.55 -9.44
C ARG A 146 -5.13 -9.24 -8.51
N VAL A 147 -4.87 -10.48 -8.12
CA VAL A 147 -5.79 -11.23 -7.24
C VAL A 147 -5.88 -10.61 -5.85
N LEU A 148 -4.72 -10.26 -5.26
CA LEU A 148 -4.68 -9.70 -3.91
C LEU A 148 -5.29 -8.30 -3.85
N THR A 149 -5.10 -7.48 -4.89
CA THR A 149 -5.71 -6.15 -4.98
C THR A 149 -7.22 -6.22 -4.96
N ARG A 150 -7.82 -7.12 -5.76
CA ARG A 150 -9.28 -7.32 -5.77
C ARG A 150 -9.80 -7.70 -4.38
N ARG A 151 -9.14 -8.62 -3.70
CA ARG A 151 -9.51 -9.06 -2.35
C ARG A 151 -9.36 -7.92 -1.34
N ALA A 152 -8.24 -7.22 -1.38
CA ALA A 152 -7.94 -6.14 -0.45
C ALA A 152 -8.91 -4.95 -0.62
N LEU A 153 -9.25 -4.58 -1.86
CA LEU A 153 -10.23 -3.53 -2.14
C LEU A 153 -11.61 -3.90 -1.62
N ARG A 154 -12.09 -5.13 -1.84
CA ARG A 154 -13.37 -5.58 -1.29
C ARG A 154 -13.38 -5.55 0.24
N THR A 155 -12.33 -6.10 0.87
CA THR A 155 -12.21 -6.09 2.34
C THR A 155 -12.11 -4.67 2.90
N ALA A 156 -11.35 -3.78 2.26
CA ALA A 156 -11.27 -2.38 2.68
C ALA A 156 -12.63 -1.69 2.53
N PHE A 157 -13.35 -1.92 1.44
CA PHE A 157 -14.69 -1.38 1.23
C PHE A 157 -15.70 -1.84 2.28
N GLU A 158 -15.74 -3.14 2.59
CA GLU A 158 -16.60 -3.68 3.65
C GLU A 158 -16.34 -2.99 5.00
N ARG A 159 -15.07 -2.70 5.30
CA ARG A 159 -14.65 -2.05 6.54
C ARG A 159 -14.99 -0.57 6.63
N THR A 160 -15.31 0.11 5.51
CA THR A 160 -15.75 1.52 5.55
C THR A 160 -17.05 1.71 6.32
N ALA A 161 -17.92 0.69 6.36
CA ALA A 161 -19.17 0.71 7.08
C ALA A 161 -18.99 0.55 8.61
N SER A 162 -17.92 -0.14 9.04
CA SER A 162 -17.68 -0.47 10.45
C SER A 162 -17.00 0.67 11.24
N THR A 163 -16.58 1.74 10.60
CA THR A 163 -15.85 2.87 11.20
C THR A 163 -16.78 4.02 11.63
N ASN A 164 -18.08 3.77 11.68
CA ASN A 164 -19.12 4.76 12.05
C ASN A 164 -19.65 4.62 13.49
N GLU A 165 -18.99 3.81 14.35
CA GLU A 165 -19.33 3.70 15.78
C GLU A 165 -18.30 4.38 16.68
#